data_9f00204485ab7eab8596e7cf2115dfde
#
_entry.id   9f00204485ab7eab8596e7cf2115dfde
#
_cell.length_a   1.000
_cell.length_b   1.000
_cell.length_c   1.000
_cell.angle_alpha   90.00
_cell.angle_beta   90.00
_cell.angle_gamma   90.00
#
_symmetry.space_group_name_H-M   'P 1'
#
loop_
_entity.id
_entity.type
_entity.pdbx_description
1 polymer ?
#
loop_
_entity_poly.entity_id
_entity_poly.type
_entity_poly.pdbx_seq_one_letter_code
_entity_poly.pdbx_strand_id
1 'polypeptide(L)'
;MANGASGDTQEEITNALCSGVTLENMNQCASYFASRIQSVASSDKSPESSQSSEKDSEKNSDKSFVKLCNSLISNDNADIMTGFLQTTKDYYDTNVLRFNFSDSDALKKLDKKYADFTNNGSVFENLDTKQSVISLSATDICDRWLNPYAQTDIEKGKFKSADGEKEVTYMTSNETYMKTNKATAVMKYFSQTPLKMMVIMPNEGVSLDDYATDFTSLEYTTLLDSVDVTKTAKAKIPEFSVSGDKSAEDITQIVEKSGINSSFTADRSRYKNLSRSDDIAFSAMYDIAPSLSINAGGIGGTQSNGDKAELEKRTKELSKTDVTVEFNRPFMFVILDNDSDIPLYMVTYTG
;
A
#
# COMPACT_ATOMS: atom_id res chain seq x y z
N MET A 1 -0.39 12.15 13.61
CA MET A 1 0.45 13.31 14.03
C MET A 1 -0.37 14.59 14.12
N ALA A 2 -1.04 15.08 13.08
CA ALA A 2 -1.79 16.36 13.08
C ALA A 2 -2.75 16.52 14.28
N ASN A 3 -3.44 15.47 14.69
CA ASN A 3 -4.36 15.51 15.84
C ASN A 3 -3.66 15.72 17.19
N GLY A 4 -2.38 15.37 17.31
CA GLY A 4 -1.59 15.63 18.52
C GLY A 4 -0.89 16.97 18.48
N ALA A 5 -0.69 17.53 17.30
CA ALA A 5 -0.02 18.80 17.07
C ALA A 5 -0.89 20.00 17.42
N SER A 6 -0.27 21.18 17.54
CA SER A 6 -0.94 22.44 17.82
C SER A 6 -0.25 23.60 17.11
N GLY A 7 -1.00 24.71 16.85
CA GLY A 7 -0.45 25.90 16.21
C GLY A 7 0.19 25.61 14.85
N ASP A 8 1.33 26.25 14.60
CA ASP A 8 2.05 26.20 13.32
C ASP A 8 2.41 24.78 12.90
N THR A 9 2.73 23.88 13.84
CA THR A 9 3.05 22.48 13.55
C THR A 9 1.82 21.73 13.03
N GLN A 10 0.64 21.98 13.57
CA GLN A 10 -0.60 21.39 13.05
C GLN A 10 -0.89 21.90 11.65
N GLU A 11 -0.74 23.19 11.41
CA GLU A 11 -0.91 23.80 10.09
C GLU A 11 0.10 23.29 9.07
N GLU A 12 1.37 23.15 9.46
CA GLU A 12 2.41 22.55 8.61
C GLU A 12 2.01 21.14 8.16
N ILE A 13 1.62 20.26 9.09
CA ILE A 13 1.22 18.89 8.77
C ILE A 13 -0.04 18.87 7.88
N THR A 14 -1.04 19.64 8.21
CA THR A 14 -2.30 19.66 7.43
C THR A 14 -2.09 20.21 6.02
N ASN A 15 -1.26 21.26 5.86
CA ASN A 15 -0.93 21.80 4.56
C ASN A 15 -0.07 20.88 3.70
N ALA A 16 0.87 20.16 4.31
CA ALA A 16 1.68 19.16 3.61
C ALA A 16 0.84 17.98 3.11
N LEU A 17 -0.15 17.54 3.91
CA LEU A 17 -1.02 16.42 3.54
C LEU A 17 -2.12 16.83 2.57
N CYS A 18 -2.80 17.94 2.81
CA CYS A 18 -3.93 18.39 2.00
C CYS A 18 -4.22 19.87 2.22
N SER A 19 -3.54 20.75 1.47
CA SER A 19 -3.70 22.20 1.60
C SER A 19 -5.15 22.64 1.40
N GLY A 20 -5.64 23.46 2.32
CA GLY A 20 -7.00 24.01 2.29
C GLY A 20 -8.09 23.09 2.85
N VAL A 21 -7.74 21.91 3.36
CA VAL A 21 -8.67 20.98 4.01
C VAL A 21 -8.52 21.09 5.53
N THR A 22 -9.64 21.15 6.25
CA THR A 22 -9.62 21.18 7.72
C THR A 22 -9.21 19.82 8.30
N LEU A 23 -8.60 19.84 9.49
CA LEU A 23 -8.23 18.59 10.20
C LEU A 23 -9.45 17.68 10.43
N GLU A 24 -10.63 18.27 10.72
CA GLU A 24 -11.87 17.50 10.89
C GLU A 24 -12.25 16.75 9.59
N ASN A 25 -12.21 17.43 8.46
CA ASN A 25 -12.50 16.79 7.17
C ASN A 25 -11.46 15.72 6.82
N MET A 26 -10.18 15.94 7.15
CA MET A 26 -9.12 14.93 6.98
C MET A 26 -9.41 13.69 7.83
N ASN A 27 -9.81 13.88 9.10
CA ASN A 27 -10.20 12.78 10.00
C ASN A 27 -11.39 12.00 9.44
N GLN A 28 -12.41 12.67 8.93
CA GLN A 28 -13.59 12.04 8.33
C GLN A 28 -13.21 11.24 7.07
N CYS A 29 -12.38 11.80 6.20
CA CYS A 29 -11.87 11.10 5.02
C CYS A 29 -11.07 9.84 5.42
N ALA A 30 -10.19 9.94 6.41
CA ALA A 30 -9.41 8.80 6.90
C ALA A 30 -10.30 7.69 7.47
N SER A 31 -11.32 8.05 8.28
CA SER A 31 -12.27 7.10 8.84
C SER A 31 -13.10 6.41 7.75
N TYR A 32 -13.61 7.17 6.79
CA TYR A 32 -14.33 6.62 5.64
C TYR A 32 -13.48 5.61 4.87
N PHE A 33 -12.24 6.00 4.56
CA PHE A 33 -11.31 5.15 3.83
C PHE A 33 -10.94 3.87 4.60
N ALA A 34 -10.61 3.99 5.90
CA ALA A 34 -10.31 2.84 6.75
C ALA A 34 -11.49 1.87 6.84
N SER A 35 -12.72 2.38 7.05
CA SER A 35 -13.92 1.56 7.14
C SER A 35 -14.23 0.82 5.83
N ARG A 36 -13.99 1.46 4.69
CA ARG A 36 -14.20 0.88 3.37
C ARG A 36 -13.22 -0.28 3.10
N ILE A 37 -11.95 -0.11 3.44
CA ILE A 37 -10.94 -1.16 3.27
C ILE A 37 -11.18 -2.31 4.23
N GLN A 38 -11.51 -2.04 5.49
CA GLN A 38 -11.77 -3.07 6.50
C GLN A 38 -13.07 -3.85 6.24
N SER A 39 -14.05 -3.27 5.55
CA SER A 39 -15.31 -3.95 5.23
C SER A 39 -15.11 -5.23 4.41
N VAL A 40 -14.04 -5.30 3.63
CA VAL A 40 -13.67 -6.48 2.84
C VAL A 40 -13.14 -7.61 3.70
N ALA A 41 -12.36 -7.30 4.74
CA ALA A 41 -11.83 -8.30 5.68
C ALA A 41 -12.93 -8.97 6.53
N SER A 42 -14.10 -8.34 6.66
CA SER A 42 -15.21 -8.81 7.49
C SER A 42 -16.29 -9.61 6.73
N SER A 43 -16.28 -9.63 5.40
CA SER A 43 -17.27 -10.36 4.60
C SER A 43 -17.15 -11.90 4.67
N ASP A 44 -16.11 -12.42 5.30
CA ASP A 44 -15.84 -13.85 5.47
C ASP A 44 -16.39 -14.46 6.79
N LYS A 45 -17.27 -13.76 7.50
CA LYS A 45 -18.01 -14.36 8.63
C LYS A 45 -19.20 -15.16 8.11
N SER A 46 -18.96 -16.38 7.63
CA SER A 46 -19.98 -17.43 7.60
C SER A 46 -20.33 -17.84 9.04
N PRO A 47 -21.61 -18.15 9.32
CA PRO A 47 -22.05 -18.46 10.69
C PRO A 47 -21.40 -19.73 11.21
N GLU A 48 -21.10 -19.70 12.49
CA GLU A 48 -20.52 -20.74 13.33
C GLU A 48 -20.97 -22.16 12.97
N SER A 49 -20.00 -23.01 12.67
CA SER A 49 -20.11 -24.44 12.97
C SER A 49 -18.83 -24.91 13.64
N SER A 50 -19.05 -25.38 14.85
CA SER A 50 -18.15 -25.97 15.81
C SER A 50 -17.19 -27.03 15.27
N GLN A 51 -15.98 -27.02 15.85
CA GLN A 51 -15.05 -28.15 16.09
C GLN A 51 -14.61 -29.00 14.91
N SER A 52 -13.33 -28.85 14.52
CA SER A 52 -12.42 -30.01 14.42
C SER A 52 -10.99 -29.61 14.02
N SER A 53 -10.05 -30.05 14.85
CA SER A 53 -8.71 -30.64 14.59
C SER A 53 -7.81 -30.04 13.52
N GLU A 54 -6.64 -29.59 14.00
CA GLU A 54 -5.30 -29.58 13.36
C GLU A 54 -5.18 -30.39 12.07
N LYS A 55 -5.23 -29.72 10.93
CA LYS A 55 -4.62 -30.04 9.64
C LYS A 55 -5.14 -29.11 8.55
N ASP A 56 -4.79 -27.85 8.59
CA ASP A 56 -5.16 -26.89 7.52
C ASP A 56 -4.04 -25.87 7.26
N SER A 57 -2.83 -26.36 6.94
CA SER A 57 -1.76 -25.51 6.38
C SER A 57 -1.87 -25.28 4.86
N GLU A 58 -2.86 -25.85 4.18
CA GLU A 58 -3.02 -25.76 2.72
C GLU A 58 -4.30 -25.00 2.24
N LYS A 59 -5.13 -24.48 3.12
CA LYS A 59 -6.42 -23.86 2.73
C LYS A 59 -6.48 -22.32 2.79
N ASN A 60 -5.37 -21.63 3.09
CA ASN A 60 -5.37 -20.16 3.22
C ASN A 60 -5.16 -19.41 1.90
N SER A 61 -5.01 -20.11 0.76
CA SER A 61 -4.70 -19.51 -0.55
C SER A 61 -5.87 -18.85 -1.28
N ASP A 62 -7.08 -18.93 -0.74
CA ASP A 62 -8.31 -18.47 -1.42
C ASP A 62 -8.94 -17.20 -0.84
N LYS A 63 -8.35 -16.57 0.16
CA LYS A 63 -8.93 -15.40 0.81
C LYS A 63 -8.35 -14.11 0.30
N SER A 64 -9.21 -13.24 -0.23
CA SER A 64 -8.88 -11.85 -0.53
C SER A 64 -8.98 -11.02 0.75
N PHE A 65 -8.01 -10.14 0.97
CA PHE A 65 -7.99 -9.23 2.12
C PHE A 65 -7.13 -7.99 1.85
N VAL A 66 -7.43 -6.93 2.56
CA VAL A 66 -6.52 -5.82 2.81
C VAL A 66 -6.40 -5.67 4.32
N LYS A 67 -5.21 -5.85 4.84
CA LYS A 67 -4.90 -5.61 6.25
C LYS A 67 -4.17 -4.28 6.37
N LEU A 68 -4.71 -3.38 7.17
CA LEU A 68 -4.05 -2.16 7.60
C LEU A 68 -3.87 -2.23 9.10
N CYS A 69 -2.68 -2.02 9.59
CA CYS A 69 -2.40 -1.98 11.01
C CYS A 69 -1.66 -0.69 11.36
N ASN A 70 -2.39 0.24 11.95
CA ASN A 70 -1.83 1.48 12.48
C ASN A 70 -1.60 1.33 13.98
N SER A 71 -0.41 1.66 14.45
CA SER A 71 -0.11 1.67 15.88
C SER A 71 0.57 2.96 16.29
N LEU A 72 0.18 3.42 17.47
CA LEU A 72 0.91 4.39 18.25
C LEU A 72 1.65 3.64 19.35
N ILE A 73 2.96 3.70 19.32
CA ILE A 73 3.81 3.02 20.27
C ILE A 73 4.45 4.09 21.15
N SER A 74 4.26 4.01 22.46
CA SER A 74 4.81 4.97 23.39
C SER A 74 5.55 4.27 24.53
N ASN A 75 6.55 4.98 25.10
CA ASN A 75 7.14 4.53 26.34
C ASN A 75 6.07 4.45 27.44
N ASP A 76 6.19 3.51 28.35
CA ASP A 76 5.23 3.25 29.44
C ASP A 76 5.04 4.45 30.38
N ASN A 77 6.06 5.30 30.52
CA ASN A 77 6.03 6.53 31.31
C ASN A 77 5.44 7.75 30.56
N ALA A 78 5.11 7.63 29.27
CA ALA A 78 4.57 8.73 28.48
C ALA A 78 3.12 9.06 28.89
N ASP A 79 2.86 10.30 29.33
CA ASP A 79 1.52 10.80 29.63
C ASP A 79 0.81 11.28 28.37
N ILE A 80 0.17 10.35 27.66
CA ILE A 80 -0.58 10.64 26.43
C ILE A 80 -2.04 10.99 26.79
N MET A 81 -2.53 12.10 26.24
CA MET A 81 -3.88 12.59 26.50
C MET A 81 -4.96 11.64 25.98
N THR A 82 -5.93 11.33 26.83
CA THR A 82 -7.05 10.44 26.49
C THR A 82 -7.83 10.92 25.25
N GLY A 83 -8.04 12.24 25.11
CA GLY A 83 -8.72 12.80 23.94
C GLY A 83 -7.97 12.50 22.62
N PHE A 84 -6.65 12.59 22.62
CA PHE A 84 -5.83 12.21 21.47
C PHE A 84 -5.96 10.71 21.15
N LEU A 85 -5.86 9.86 22.19
CA LEU A 85 -5.99 8.41 22.02
C LEU A 85 -7.36 8.03 21.44
N GLN A 86 -8.45 8.67 21.92
CA GLN A 86 -9.79 8.46 21.40
C GLN A 86 -9.90 8.88 19.93
N THR A 87 -9.42 10.08 19.58
CA THR A 87 -9.44 10.56 18.21
C THR A 87 -8.68 9.63 17.25
N THR A 88 -7.50 9.15 17.65
CA THR A 88 -6.72 8.23 16.80
C THR A 88 -7.40 6.88 16.65
N LYS A 89 -8.12 6.42 17.67
CA LYS A 89 -8.91 5.19 17.59
C LYS A 89 -10.13 5.35 16.69
N ASP A 90 -10.88 6.43 16.85
CA ASP A 90 -12.16 6.64 16.16
C ASP A 90 -11.99 6.87 14.66
N TYR A 91 -10.97 7.63 14.28
CA TYR A 91 -10.77 8.00 12.87
C TYR A 91 -9.76 7.15 12.12
N TYR A 92 -8.81 6.51 12.81
CA TYR A 92 -7.69 5.81 12.18
C TYR A 92 -7.56 4.34 12.59
N ASP A 93 -8.47 3.85 13.43
CA ASP A 93 -8.42 2.52 14.05
C ASP A 93 -7.06 2.18 14.66
N THR A 94 -6.40 3.19 15.25
CA THR A 94 -5.04 3.07 15.75
C THR A 94 -4.99 2.20 17.01
N ASN A 95 -4.10 1.23 17.02
CA ASN A 95 -3.76 0.47 18.21
C ASN A 95 -2.76 1.26 19.07
N VAL A 96 -3.04 1.40 20.35
CA VAL A 96 -2.14 2.05 21.29
C VAL A 96 -1.37 1.01 22.09
N LEU A 97 -0.05 1.02 21.96
CA LEU A 97 0.86 0.08 22.62
C LEU A 97 1.79 0.87 23.55
N ARG A 98 1.83 0.48 24.82
CA ARG A 98 2.67 1.09 25.84
C ARG A 98 3.60 0.04 26.43
N PHE A 99 4.88 0.30 26.40
CA PHE A 99 5.88 -0.56 27.02
C PHE A 99 7.22 0.18 27.21
N ASN A 100 8.04 -0.35 28.09
CA ASN A 100 9.40 0.13 28.24
C ASN A 100 10.23 -0.30 27.02
N PHE A 101 10.74 0.66 26.25
CA PHE A 101 11.53 0.39 25.03
C PHE A 101 12.85 -0.36 25.32
N SER A 102 13.31 -0.36 26.59
CA SER A 102 14.48 -1.15 27.00
C SER A 102 14.13 -2.62 27.34
N ASP A 103 12.85 -3.00 27.33
CA ASP A 103 12.42 -4.34 27.65
C ASP A 103 12.36 -5.23 26.41
N SER A 104 13.29 -6.18 26.32
CA SER A 104 13.35 -7.13 25.19
C SER A 104 12.12 -8.01 25.06
N ASP A 105 11.40 -8.27 26.17
CA ASP A 105 10.16 -9.07 26.09
C ASP A 105 8.99 -8.26 25.55
N ALA A 106 8.99 -6.96 25.73
CA ALA A 106 8.05 -6.06 25.08
C ALA A 106 8.27 -6.02 23.56
N LEU A 107 9.52 -5.95 23.08
CA LEU A 107 9.86 -6.02 21.66
C LEU A 107 9.43 -7.36 21.05
N LYS A 108 9.63 -8.49 21.71
CA LYS A 108 9.14 -9.80 21.26
C LYS A 108 7.60 -9.86 21.14
N LYS A 109 6.86 -9.18 22.02
CA LYS A 109 5.40 -9.08 21.90
C LYS A 109 4.99 -8.26 20.68
N LEU A 110 5.74 -7.22 20.37
CA LEU A 110 5.55 -6.43 19.18
C LEU A 110 5.83 -7.26 17.92
N ASP A 111 6.96 -7.98 17.87
CA ASP A 111 7.31 -8.90 16.77
C ASP A 111 6.19 -9.90 16.53
N LYS A 112 5.66 -10.52 17.58
CA LYS A 112 4.53 -11.45 17.46
C LYS A 112 3.26 -10.79 16.92
N LYS A 113 2.98 -9.53 17.29
CA LYS A 113 1.80 -8.80 16.80
C LYS A 113 1.90 -8.51 15.30
N TYR A 114 3.09 -8.24 14.81
CA TYR A 114 3.35 -7.88 13.41
C TYR A 114 3.93 -9.05 12.57
N ALA A 115 3.93 -10.27 13.11
CA ALA A 115 4.54 -11.44 12.48
C ALA A 115 4.06 -11.68 11.03
N ASP A 116 2.75 -11.48 10.78
CA ASP A 116 2.16 -11.62 9.44
C ASP A 116 2.71 -10.59 8.44
N PHE A 117 2.99 -9.37 8.91
CA PHE A 117 3.50 -8.29 8.05
C PHE A 117 5.01 -8.39 7.81
N THR A 118 5.76 -8.84 8.81
CA THR A 118 7.23 -8.97 8.73
C THR A 118 7.69 -10.34 8.24
N ASN A 119 6.76 -11.21 7.85
CA ASN A 119 7.06 -12.62 7.53
C ASN A 119 7.86 -13.31 8.64
N ASN A 120 7.44 -13.13 9.90
CA ASN A 120 8.10 -13.59 11.13
C ASN A 120 9.50 -13.00 11.38
N GLY A 121 9.82 -11.87 10.74
CA GLY A 121 11.00 -11.06 11.07
C GLY A 121 10.80 -10.22 12.33
N SER A 122 11.86 -9.55 12.77
CA SER A 122 11.77 -8.56 13.86
C SER A 122 11.20 -7.25 13.31
N VAL A 123 10.26 -6.63 14.05
CA VAL A 123 9.70 -5.33 13.65
C VAL A 123 10.78 -4.26 13.65
N PHE A 124 11.61 -4.25 14.69
CA PHE A 124 12.73 -3.31 14.79
C PHE A 124 14.03 -4.08 14.98
N GLU A 125 15.00 -3.85 14.12
CA GLU A 125 16.36 -4.33 14.32
C GLU A 125 17.03 -3.60 15.49
N ASN A 126 16.81 -2.28 15.55
CA ASN A 126 17.31 -1.40 16.61
C ASN A 126 16.25 -0.33 16.91
N LEU A 127 15.76 -0.28 18.14
CA LEU A 127 14.88 0.78 18.61
C LEU A 127 15.64 1.70 19.55
N ASP A 128 15.66 3.00 19.25
CA ASP A 128 16.25 3.99 20.16
C ASP A 128 15.37 4.12 21.41
N THR A 129 15.91 3.74 22.55
CA THR A 129 15.22 3.78 23.86
C THR A 129 14.89 5.19 24.34
N LYS A 130 15.44 6.23 23.71
CA LYS A 130 15.15 7.64 24.02
C LYS A 130 13.90 8.16 23.30
N GLN A 131 13.34 7.38 22.37
CA GLN A 131 12.11 7.77 21.69
C GLN A 131 10.95 7.81 22.67
N SER A 132 10.03 8.77 22.50
CA SER A 132 8.87 8.91 23.37
C SER A 132 7.58 8.35 22.73
N VAL A 133 7.30 8.71 21.49
CA VAL A 133 6.16 8.24 20.74
C VAL A 133 6.55 7.91 19.30
N ILE A 134 6.18 6.74 18.86
CA ILE A 134 6.45 6.24 17.50
C ILE A 134 5.12 5.96 16.82
N SER A 135 5.00 6.36 15.55
CA SER A 135 3.93 5.87 14.68
C SER A 135 4.46 4.71 13.84
N LEU A 136 3.72 3.61 13.82
CA LEU A 136 4.03 2.44 12.99
C LEU A 136 2.81 2.09 12.15
N SER A 137 2.98 2.04 10.83
CA SER A 137 2.01 1.50 9.89
C SER A 137 2.50 0.18 9.31
N ALA A 138 1.56 -0.67 8.93
CA ALA A 138 1.84 -1.90 8.20
C ALA A 138 0.67 -2.21 7.28
N THR A 139 0.97 -2.64 6.06
CA THR A 139 -0.01 -3.00 5.05
C THR A 139 0.26 -4.40 4.51
N ASP A 140 -0.80 -5.17 4.30
CA ASP A 140 -0.72 -6.46 3.60
C ASP A 140 -1.94 -6.60 2.68
N ILE A 141 -1.72 -7.03 1.44
CA ILE A 141 -2.73 -7.07 0.38
C ILE A 141 -2.68 -8.42 -0.31
N CYS A 142 -3.84 -9.07 -0.37
CA CYS A 142 -4.05 -10.27 -1.16
C CYS A 142 -5.40 -10.17 -1.86
N ASP A 143 -5.41 -10.26 -3.20
CA ASP A 143 -6.66 -10.31 -3.96
C ASP A 143 -6.45 -10.95 -5.33
N ARG A 144 -7.54 -11.39 -5.93
CA ARG A 144 -7.58 -11.95 -7.27
C ARG A 144 -7.94 -10.89 -8.29
N TRP A 145 -7.50 -11.10 -9.52
CA TRP A 145 -7.97 -10.26 -10.60
C TRP A 145 -9.48 -10.45 -10.82
N LEU A 146 -10.19 -9.35 -11.06
CA LEU A 146 -11.58 -9.40 -11.54
C LEU A 146 -11.69 -10.24 -12.82
N ASN A 147 -10.69 -10.09 -13.68
CA ASN A 147 -10.51 -10.88 -14.89
C ASN A 147 -9.16 -11.59 -14.81
N PRO A 148 -9.10 -12.83 -14.25
CA PRO A 148 -7.86 -13.59 -14.14
C PRO A 148 -7.36 -14.03 -15.52
N TYR A 149 -6.06 -14.32 -15.62
CA TYR A 149 -5.45 -14.77 -16.85
C TYR A 149 -5.70 -16.26 -17.08
N ALA A 150 -5.93 -16.63 -18.34
CA ALA A 150 -5.96 -18.03 -18.75
C ALA A 150 -4.53 -18.56 -18.95
N GLN A 151 -4.36 -19.89 -18.90
CA GLN A 151 -3.07 -20.51 -19.20
C GLN A 151 -2.56 -20.17 -20.62
N THR A 152 -3.48 -19.93 -21.55
CA THR A 152 -3.18 -19.54 -22.95
C THR A 152 -2.72 -18.09 -23.07
N ASP A 153 -2.93 -17.28 -22.05
CA ASP A 153 -2.56 -15.86 -22.00
C ASP A 153 -1.17 -15.64 -21.37
N ILE A 154 -0.51 -16.74 -21.02
CA ILE A 154 0.78 -16.75 -20.32
C ILE A 154 1.86 -17.24 -21.28
N GLU A 155 2.89 -16.44 -21.47
CA GLU A 155 4.01 -16.76 -22.36
C GLU A 155 5.36 -16.32 -21.77
N LYS A 156 6.45 -16.97 -22.19
CA LYS A 156 7.81 -16.55 -21.87
C LYS A 156 8.23 -15.40 -22.77
N GLY A 157 8.98 -14.45 -22.22
CA GLY A 157 9.52 -13.34 -22.95
C GLY A 157 10.71 -12.70 -22.24
N LYS A 158 11.20 -11.59 -22.79
CA LYS A 158 12.38 -10.89 -22.28
C LYS A 158 12.00 -9.57 -21.66
N PHE A 159 12.57 -9.28 -20.51
CA PHE A 159 12.48 -8.00 -19.81
C PHE A 159 13.86 -7.33 -19.79
N LYS A 160 13.89 -6.04 -20.13
CA LYS A 160 15.13 -5.24 -20.16
C LYS A 160 15.32 -4.58 -18.79
N SER A 161 16.10 -5.21 -17.90
CA SER A 161 16.52 -4.61 -16.65
C SER A 161 17.79 -3.79 -16.79
N ALA A 162 18.18 -3.08 -15.73
CA ALA A 162 19.46 -2.35 -15.70
C ALA A 162 20.67 -3.29 -15.88
N ASP A 163 20.57 -4.54 -15.40
CA ASP A 163 21.63 -5.55 -15.48
C ASP A 163 21.62 -6.36 -16.79
N GLY A 164 20.71 -6.02 -17.73
CA GLY A 164 20.56 -6.71 -19.01
C GLY A 164 19.20 -7.36 -19.21
N GLU A 165 19.09 -8.20 -20.24
CA GLU A 165 17.84 -8.92 -20.52
C GLU A 165 17.68 -10.12 -19.61
N LYS A 166 16.48 -10.24 -18.98
CA LYS A 166 16.07 -11.39 -18.17
C LYS A 166 14.86 -12.09 -18.80
N GLU A 167 14.79 -13.42 -18.71
CA GLU A 167 13.58 -14.14 -19.08
C GLU A 167 12.54 -13.98 -17.98
N VAL A 168 11.32 -13.61 -18.37
CA VAL A 168 10.17 -13.46 -17.49
C VAL A 168 8.95 -14.16 -18.06
N THR A 169 7.96 -14.40 -17.23
CA THR A 169 6.65 -14.88 -17.64
C THR A 169 5.74 -13.67 -17.85
N TYR A 170 5.20 -13.49 -19.04
CA TYR A 170 4.22 -12.46 -19.34
C TYR A 170 2.79 -12.98 -19.24
N MET A 171 1.93 -12.14 -18.74
CA MET A 171 0.48 -12.31 -18.67
C MET A 171 -0.18 -11.30 -19.59
N THR A 172 -1.06 -11.74 -20.48
CA THR A 172 -1.70 -10.90 -21.49
C THR A 172 -3.20 -10.77 -21.23
N SER A 173 -3.71 -9.55 -21.16
CA SER A 173 -5.15 -9.25 -21.00
C SER A 173 -5.53 -7.95 -21.68
N ASN A 174 -6.84 -7.74 -21.85
CA ASN A 174 -7.38 -6.46 -22.32
C ASN A 174 -7.64 -5.56 -21.11
N GLU A 175 -7.02 -4.39 -21.12
CA GLU A 175 -7.04 -3.46 -20.00
C GLU A 175 -7.46 -2.06 -20.48
N THR A 176 -7.94 -1.24 -19.54
CA THR A 176 -8.21 0.17 -19.76
C THR A 176 -6.93 0.90 -20.12
N TYR A 177 -6.93 1.63 -21.21
CA TYR A 177 -5.77 2.31 -21.77
C TYR A 177 -5.70 3.77 -21.34
N MET A 178 -4.51 4.20 -20.95
CA MET A 178 -4.19 5.57 -20.57
C MET A 178 -2.87 5.99 -21.20
N LYS A 179 -2.77 7.25 -21.64
CA LYS A 179 -1.53 7.77 -22.22
C LYS A 179 -1.40 9.26 -22.02
N THR A 180 -0.23 9.69 -21.56
CA THR A 180 0.21 11.08 -21.54
C THR A 180 1.38 11.29 -22.50
N ASN A 181 1.91 12.51 -22.56
CA ASN A 181 3.15 12.78 -23.27
C ASN A 181 4.40 12.20 -22.57
N LYS A 182 4.28 11.77 -21.30
CA LYS A 182 5.38 11.23 -20.48
C LYS A 182 5.33 9.72 -20.32
N ALA A 183 4.14 9.13 -20.27
CA ALA A 183 3.96 7.71 -19.96
C ALA A 183 2.76 7.08 -20.66
N THR A 184 2.80 5.76 -20.74
CA THR A 184 1.67 4.90 -21.11
C THR A 184 1.30 4.03 -19.91
N ALA A 185 0.01 3.91 -19.62
CA ALA A 185 -0.46 3.14 -18.49
C ALA A 185 -1.67 2.27 -18.84
N VAL A 186 -1.90 1.26 -18.01
CA VAL A 186 -3.09 0.43 -18.05
C VAL A 186 -3.65 0.25 -16.64
N MET A 187 -4.98 0.05 -16.55
CA MET A 187 -5.68 -0.18 -15.30
C MET A 187 -6.26 -1.59 -15.25
N LYS A 188 -6.00 -2.30 -14.16
CA LYS A 188 -6.50 -3.64 -13.89
C LYS A 188 -7.20 -3.70 -12.54
N TYR A 189 -8.36 -4.38 -12.49
CA TYR A 189 -9.24 -4.38 -11.33
C TYR A 189 -9.12 -5.68 -10.52
N PHE A 190 -9.23 -5.57 -9.21
CA PHE A 190 -9.36 -6.71 -8.31
C PHE A 190 -10.81 -7.15 -8.14
N SER A 191 -11.02 -8.38 -7.67
CA SER A 191 -12.34 -9.01 -7.67
C SER A 191 -13.13 -8.81 -6.38
N GLN A 192 -12.46 -8.73 -5.24
CA GLN A 192 -13.09 -8.75 -3.93
C GLN A 192 -12.86 -7.46 -3.13
N THR A 193 -11.69 -6.85 -3.28
CA THR A 193 -11.37 -5.59 -2.61
C THR A 193 -11.81 -4.39 -3.46
N PRO A 194 -12.07 -3.23 -2.85
CA PRO A 194 -12.37 -2.00 -3.60
C PRO A 194 -11.08 -1.36 -4.16
N LEU A 195 -10.18 -2.18 -4.67
CA LEU A 195 -8.88 -1.75 -5.18
C LEU A 195 -8.72 -2.06 -6.66
N LYS A 196 -7.82 -1.33 -7.29
CA LYS A 196 -7.35 -1.55 -8.66
C LYS A 196 -5.85 -1.30 -8.73
N MET A 197 -5.20 -1.78 -9.78
CA MET A 197 -3.78 -1.59 -10.03
C MET A 197 -3.60 -0.81 -11.34
N MET A 198 -2.86 0.28 -11.28
CA MET A 198 -2.39 1.01 -12.44
C MET A 198 -0.92 0.67 -12.68
N VAL A 199 -0.59 0.21 -13.89
CA VAL A 199 0.80 -0.06 -14.30
C VAL A 199 1.21 1.03 -15.28
N ILE A 200 2.32 1.72 -14.98
CA ILE A 200 2.77 2.93 -15.67
C ILE A 200 4.17 2.70 -16.23
N MET A 201 4.33 2.81 -17.52
CA MET A 201 5.63 2.72 -18.17
C MET A 201 5.99 4.07 -18.80
N PRO A 202 7.11 4.71 -18.41
CA PRO A 202 7.56 5.93 -19.05
C PRO A 202 7.70 5.75 -20.56
N ASN A 203 7.48 6.78 -21.35
CA ASN A 203 7.66 6.72 -22.79
C ASN A 203 9.14 6.48 -23.15
N GLU A 204 9.40 6.02 -24.37
CA GLU A 204 10.78 5.78 -24.83
C GLU A 204 11.65 7.04 -24.71
N GLY A 205 12.86 6.86 -24.21
CA GLY A 205 13.80 7.95 -23.94
C GLY A 205 13.69 8.60 -22.57
N VAL A 206 12.71 8.21 -21.73
CA VAL A 206 12.59 8.64 -20.34
C VAL A 206 12.95 7.47 -19.45
N SER A 207 13.93 7.65 -18.55
CA SER A 207 14.26 6.63 -17.55
C SER A 207 13.16 6.53 -16.49
N LEU A 208 13.06 5.35 -15.85
CA LEU A 208 12.09 5.21 -14.73
C LEU A 208 12.45 6.11 -13.55
N ASP A 209 13.75 6.28 -13.28
CA ASP A 209 14.23 7.11 -12.17
C ASP A 209 13.92 8.59 -12.39
N ASP A 210 14.12 9.11 -13.60
CA ASP A 210 13.75 10.48 -13.94
C ASP A 210 12.22 10.67 -13.85
N TYR A 211 11.47 9.71 -14.40
CA TYR A 211 10.02 9.75 -14.34
C TYR A 211 9.49 9.71 -12.89
N ALA A 212 10.03 8.83 -12.05
CA ALA A 212 9.63 8.71 -10.65
C ALA A 212 10.00 9.96 -9.84
N THR A 213 11.16 10.58 -10.12
CA THR A 213 11.59 11.83 -9.50
C THR A 213 10.65 13.00 -9.85
N ASP A 214 10.20 13.05 -11.10
CA ASP A 214 9.29 14.08 -11.62
C ASP A 214 7.80 13.74 -11.45
N PHE A 215 7.48 12.60 -10.84
CA PHE A 215 6.11 12.14 -10.65
C PHE A 215 5.39 12.97 -9.60
N THR A 216 4.46 13.79 -10.05
CA THR A 216 3.69 14.71 -9.21
C THR A 216 2.22 14.32 -9.16
N SER A 217 1.47 14.91 -8.23
CA SER A 217 0.01 14.78 -8.21
C SER A 217 -0.64 15.21 -9.54
N LEU A 218 -0.08 16.20 -10.23
CA LEU A 218 -0.58 16.63 -11.54
C LEU A 218 -0.36 15.56 -12.61
N GLU A 219 0.81 14.90 -12.66
CA GLU A 219 1.04 13.80 -13.59
C GLU A 219 0.14 12.61 -13.28
N TYR A 220 -0.06 12.30 -11.98
CA TYR A 220 -0.96 11.25 -11.53
C TYR A 220 -2.40 11.49 -11.99
N THR A 221 -2.94 12.68 -11.72
CA THR A 221 -4.31 13.02 -12.14
C THR A 221 -4.43 13.11 -13.66
N THR A 222 -3.40 13.62 -14.36
CA THR A 222 -3.38 13.65 -15.83
C THR A 222 -3.42 12.24 -16.43
N LEU A 223 -2.75 11.26 -15.83
CA LEU A 223 -2.86 9.85 -16.25
C LEU A 223 -4.28 9.33 -16.05
N LEU A 224 -4.89 9.55 -14.90
CA LEU A 224 -6.27 9.12 -14.62
C LEU A 224 -7.27 9.76 -15.60
N ASP A 225 -7.11 11.06 -15.89
CA ASP A 225 -7.97 11.80 -16.82
C ASP A 225 -7.74 11.39 -18.28
N SER A 226 -6.61 10.74 -18.60
CA SER A 226 -6.24 10.32 -19.96
C SER A 226 -6.88 8.99 -20.41
N VAL A 227 -7.81 8.43 -19.63
CA VAL A 227 -8.52 7.20 -19.99
C VAL A 227 -9.20 7.35 -21.34
N ASP A 228 -8.83 6.52 -22.29
CA ASP A 228 -9.47 6.46 -23.61
C ASP A 228 -10.50 5.32 -23.63
N VAL A 229 -11.75 5.66 -23.35
CA VAL A 229 -12.88 4.70 -23.31
C VAL A 229 -13.19 4.09 -24.69
N THR A 230 -12.63 4.64 -25.76
CA THR A 230 -12.81 4.12 -27.12
C THR A 230 -11.80 3.04 -27.48
N LYS A 231 -10.77 2.88 -26.69
CA LYS A 231 -9.68 1.93 -26.89
C LYS A 231 -9.51 0.98 -25.73
N THR A 232 -9.14 -0.23 -26.08
CA THR A 232 -8.70 -1.24 -25.12
C THR A 232 -7.27 -1.63 -25.47
N ALA A 233 -6.39 -1.66 -24.48
CA ALA A 233 -5.02 -2.11 -24.68
C ALA A 233 -4.90 -3.61 -24.46
N LYS A 234 -4.30 -4.32 -25.41
CA LYS A 234 -3.71 -5.62 -25.14
C LYS A 234 -2.46 -5.42 -24.32
N ALA A 235 -2.57 -5.57 -23.01
CA ALA A 235 -1.48 -5.36 -22.07
C ALA A 235 -0.72 -6.66 -21.81
N LYS A 236 0.59 -6.62 -21.98
CA LYS A 236 1.51 -7.68 -21.56
C LYS A 236 2.25 -7.22 -20.31
N ILE A 237 1.90 -7.79 -19.15
CA ILE A 237 2.50 -7.46 -17.85
C ILE A 237 3.30 -8.66 -17.40
N PRO A 238 4.58 -8.50 -16.98
CA PRO A 238 5.34 -9.64 -16.45
C PRO A 238 4.78 -10.09 -15.10
N GLU A 239 4.90 -11.37 -14.78
CA GLU A 239 4.85 -11.80 -13.39
C GLU A 239 6.08 -11.24 -12.66
N PHE A 240 5.87 -10.68 -11.49
CA PHE A 240 6.95 -10.11 -10.69
C PHE A 240 6.63 -10.13 -9.20
N SER A 241 7.66 -9.98 -8.40
CA SER A 241 7.51 -9.82 -6.96
C SER A 241 8.32 -8.62 -6.50
N VAL A 242 7.76 -7.87 -5.58
CA VAL A 242 8.44 -6.82 -4.84
C VAL A 242 8.51 -7.28 -3.40
N SER A 243 9.72 -7.44 -2.91
CA SER A 243 9.92 -7.79 -1.51
C SER A 243 9.75 -6.51 -0.69
N GLY A 244 8.80 -6.49 0.22
CA GLY A 244 8.78 -5.55 1.33
C GLY A 244 9.92 -5.87 2.30
N ASP A 245 10.29 -4.90 3.10
CA ASP A 245 11.26 -5.13 4.16
C ASP A 245 10.68 -6.08 5.22
N LYS A 246 11.55 -6.93 5.76
CA LYS A 246 11.16 -7.87 6.83
C LYS A 246 11.11 -7.19 8.20
N SER A 247 11.36 -5.88 8.25
CA SER A 247 11.35 -5.03 9.43
C SER A 247 10.70 -3.69 9.09
N ALA A 248 10.37 -2.91 10.10
CA ALA A 248 9.87 -1.57 9.93
C ALA A 248 10.98 -0.64 9.43
N GLU A 249 10.75 0.05 8.32
CA GLU A 249 11.63 1.09 7.80
C GLU A 249 11.34 2.42 8.50
N ASP A 250 12.40 3.14 8.88
CA ASP A 250 12.28 4.50 9.40
C ASP A 250 12.06 5.49 8.25
N ILE A 251 10.82 5.93 8.10
CA ILE A 251 10.40 6.89 7.06
C ILE A 251 10.41 8.35 7.56
N THR A 252 10.94 8.63 8.75
CA THR A 252 10.92 9.96 9.37
C THR A 252 11.52 11.02 8.43
N GLN A 253 12.70 10.76 7.87
CA GLN A 253 13.33 11.69 6.93
C GLN A 253 12.56 11.90 5.63
N ILE A 254 11.84 10.89 5.16
CA ILE A 254 10.99 11.00 3.97
C ILE A 254 9.83 11.94 4.28
N VAL A 255 9.21 11.78 5.44
CA VAL A 255 8.11 12.64 5.91
C VAL A 255 8.59 14.10 6.11
N GLU A 256 9.79 14.29 6.68
CA GLU A 256 10.38 15.62 6.80
C GLU A 256 10.59 16.28 5.43
N LYS A 257 11.13 15.56 4.47
CA LYS A 257 11.34 16.07 3.09
C LYS A 257 10.04 16.38 2.35
N SER A 258 8.93 15.79 2.77
CA SER A 258 7.60 16.10 2.20
C SER A 258 6.99 17.40 2.71
N GLY A 259 7.71 18.15 3.55
CA GLY A 259 7.29 19.46 4.09
C GLY A 259 6.84 19.43 5.54
N ILE A 260 7.04 18.32 6.27
CA ILE A 260 6.69 18.17 7.70
C ILE A 260 7.98 18.25 8.54
N ASN A 261 8.65 19.40 8.49
CA ASN A 261 10.00 19.55 9.03
C ASN A 261 10.05 19.70 10.54
N SER A 262 9.02 20.25 11.17
CA SER A 262 9.04 20.61 12.58
C SER A 262 8.51 19.53 13.52
N SER A 263 7.99 18.43 12.95
CA SER A 263 7.15 17.49 13.68
C SER A 263 7.90 16.49 14.58
N PHE A 264 9.18 16.24 14.31
CA PHE A 264 9.95 15.22 15.06
C PHE A 264 10.90 15.82 16.09
N THR A 265 10.70 17.08 16.44
CA THR A 265 11.46 17.75 17.52
C THR A 265 10.68 17.73 18.82
N ALA A 266 11.35 17.35 19.91
CA ALA A 266 10.79 17.36 21.25
C ALA A 266 10.56 18.83 21.72
N ASP A 267 9.41 19.37 21.39
CA ASP A 267 8.97 20.70 21.82
C ASP A 267 7.46 20.63 22.13
N ARG A 268 7.12 20.73 23.40
CA ARG A 268 5.72 20.71 23.87
C ARG A 268 4.85 21.77 23.20
N SER A 269 5.42 22.91 22.84
CA SER A 269 4.62 23.97 22.18
C SER A 269 3.97 23.45 20.89
N ARG A 270 4.53 22.40 20.31
CA ARG A 270 4.11 21.77 19.05
C ARG A 270 3.07 20.67 19.23
N TYR A 271 3.04 20.02 20.42
CA TYR A 271 2.23 18.81 20.66
C TYR A 271 1.31 18.92 21.89
N LYS A 272 0.69 20.08 22.10
CA LYS A 272 -0.19 20.34 23.27
C LYS A 272 -1.42 19.42 23.30
N ASN A 273 -1.84 18.86 22.17
CA ASN A 273 -2.97 17.93 22.11
C ASN A 273 -2.53 16.47 22.29
N LEU A 274 -1.23 16.15 22.20
CA LEU A 274 -0.68 14.82 22.41
C LEU A 274 -0.45 14.53 23.89
N SER A 275 0.23 15.42 24.58
CA SER A 275 0.67 15.22 25.97
C SER A 275 0.67 16.51 26.78
N ARG A 276 0.61 16.36 28.12
CA ARG A 276 0.85 17.46 29.07
C ARG A 276 2.31 17.61 29.47
N SER A 277 3.12 16.59 29.19
CA SER A 277 4.56 16.59 29.49
C SER A 277 5.34 17.34 28.41
N ASP A 278 6.40 18.04 28.81
CA ASP A 278 7.19 18.89 27.91
C ASP A 278 8.11 18.11 26.98
N ASP A 279 8.41 16.87 27.31
CA ASP A 279 9.36 15.98 26.65
C ASP A 279 8.68 14.90 25.77
N ILE A 280 7.37 14.94 25.63
CA ILE A 280 6.62 13.97 24.83
C ILE A 280 6.27 14.57 23.47
N ALA A 281 6.83 13.98 22.42
CA ALA A 281 6.57 14.32 21.03
C ALA A 281 6.63 13.05 20.16
N PHE A 282 6.20 13.16 18.91
CA PHE A 282 6.53 12.12 17.92
C PHE A 282 8.04 12.13 17.68
N SER A 283 8.67 10.97 17.85
CA SER A 283 10.10 10.79 17.69
C SER A 283 10.46 10.22 16.34
N ALA A 284 9.60 9.37 15.79
CA ALA A 284 9.81 8.72 14.49
C ALA A 284 8.52 8.19 13.90
N MET A 285 8.53 7.96 12.60
CA MET A 285 7.53 7.21 11.85
C MET A 285 8.18 6.01 11.17
N TYR A 286 7.52 4.87 11.29
CA TYR A 286 7.94 3.62 10.67
C TYR A 286 6.83 3.06 9.80
N ASP A 287 7.23 2.40 8.73
CA ASP A 287 6.32 1.65 7.86
C ASP A 287 6.85 0.24 7.59
N ILE A 288 5.94 -0.73 7.53
CA ILE A 288 6.23 -2.09 7.08
C ILE A 288 5.57 -2.24 5.72
N ALA A 289 6.38 -2.09 4.68
CA ALA A 289 5.92 -2.22 3.31
C ALA A 289 5.50 -3.67 2.99
N PRO A 290 4.40 -3.90 2.27
CA PRO A 290 3.96 -5.24 1.93
C PRO A 290 4.91 -5.92 0.95
N SER A 291 5.12 -7.22 1.13
CA SER A 291 5.71 -8.06 0.09
C SER A 291 4.62 -8.45 -0.89
N LEU A 292 4.73 -7.98 -2.14
CA LEU A 292 3.72 -8.21 -3.16
C LEU A 292 4.23 -9.16 -4.23
N SER A 293 3.49 -10.23 -4.49
CA SER A 293 3.71 -11.12 -5.63
C SER A 293 2.56 -10.95 -6.60
N ILE A 294 2.86 -10.45 -7.79
CA ILE A 294 1.92 -10.21 -8.88
C ILE A 294 2.05 -11.36 -9.86
N ASN A 295 0.99 -12.13 -10.01
CA ASN A 295 0.95 -13.31 -10.88
C ASN A 295 -0.40 -13.42 -11.62
N ALA A 296 -0.58 -14.51 -12.36
CA ALA A 296 -1.79 -14.72 -13.15
C ALA A 296 -3.10 -14.76 -12.34
N GLY A 297 -3.04 -15.11 -11.06
CA GLY A 297 -4.20 -15.13 -10.16
C GLY A 297 -4.56 -13.79 -9.55
N GLY A 298 -3.57 -12.91 -9.35
CA GLY A 298 -3.77 -11.65 -8.63
C GLY A 298 -2.52 -11.18 -7.89
N ILE A 299 -2.72 -10.53 -6.76
CA ILE A 299 -1.69 -10.21 -5.76
C ILE A 299 -1.71 -11.31 -4.70
N GLY A 300 -0.60 -12.04 -4.54
CA GLY A 300 -0.51 -13.15 -3.58
C GLY A 300 -1.46 -14.32 -3.88
N GLY A 301 -2.18 -14.27 -5.01
CA GLY A 301 -3.18 -15.27 -5.39
C GLY A 301 -2.59 -16.48 -6.10
N THR A 302 -3.31 -17.60 -6.01
CA THR A 302 -3.06 -18.78 -6.85
C THR A 302 -3.70 -18.61 -8.23
N GLN A 303 -3.14 -19.27 -9.25
CA GLN A 303 -3.77 -19.29 -10.57
C GLN A 303 -5.23 -19.79 -10.48
N SER A 304 -6.15 -18.99 -10.99
CA SER A 304 -7.52 -19.45 -11.18
C SER A 304 -7.59 -20.33 -12.42
N ASN A 305 -7.99 -21.59 -12.25
CA ASN A 305 -8.42 -22.44 -13.36
C ASN A 305 -9.85 -22.01 -13.73
N GLY A 306 -9.99 -20.87 -14.41
CA GLY A 306 -11.29 -20.37 -14.85
C GLY A 306 -12.03 -21.35 -15.79
N ASP A 307 -13.33 -21.17 -15.96
CA ASP A 307 -14.16 -21.97 -16.87
C ASP A 307 -13.60 -21.86 -18.30
N LYS A 308 -13.39 -23.01 -18.94
CA LYS A 308 -12.81 -23.11 -20.28
C LYS A 308 -13.60 -22.32 -21.34
N ALA A 309 -14.92 -22.26 -21.21
CA ALA A 309 -15.79 -21.54 -22.15
C ALA A 309 -15.64 -20.03 -22.01
N GLU A 310 -15.43 -19.53 -20.78
CA GLU A 310 -15.15 -18.12 -20.52
C GLU A 310 -13.77 -17.71 -21.01
N LEU A 311 -12.79 -18.61 -20.86
CA LEU A 311 -11.43 -18.43 -21.37
C LEU A 311 -11.38 -18.35 -22.91
N GLU A 312 -12.15 -19.17 -23.62
CA GLU A 312 -12.25 -19.12 -25.08
C GLU A 312 -12.90 -17.81 -25.57
N LYS A 313 -13.89 -17.30 -24.85
CA LYS A 313 -14.52 -15.99 -25.13
C LYS A 313 -13.54 -14.85 -24.98
N ARG A 314 -12.73 -14.86 -23.93
CA ARG A 314 -11.66 -13.86 -23.67
C ARG A 314 -10.58 -13.85 -24.74
N THR A 315 -10.12 -15.01 -25.17
CA THR A 315 -9.12 -15.12 -26.25
C THR A 315 -9.64 -14.49 -27.56
N LYS A 316 -10.92 -14.58 -27.84
CA LYS A 316 -11.55 -13.90 -29.00
C LYS A 316 -11.65 -12.39 -28.81
N GLU A 317 -11.84 -11.90 -27.59
CA GLU A 317 -11.86 -10.46 -27.27
C GLU A 317 -10.47 -9.84 -27.37
N LEU A 318 -9.43 -10.54 -26.91
CA LEU A 318 -8.03 -10.13 -27.04
C LEU A 318 -7.60 -9.89 -28.50
N SER A 319 -8.21 -10.59 -29.45
CA SER A 319 -7.88 -10.43 -30.88
C SER A 319 -8.44 -9.16 -31.52
N LYS A 320 -9.26 -8.37 -30.82
CA LYS A 320 -9.96 -7.17 -31.34
C LYS A 320 -9.40 -5.86 -30.78
N THR A 321 -8.27 -5.89 -30.12
CA THR A 321 -7.68 -4.69 -29.48
C THR A 321 -6.91 -3.81 -30.45
N ASP A 322 -7.03 -2.49 -30.28
CA ASP A 322 -6.45 -1.49 -31.17
C ASP A 322 -5.01 -1.14 -30.81
N VAL A 323 -4.60 -1.38 -29.55
CA VAL A 323 -3.29 -0.98 -29.01
C VAL A 323 -2.65 -2.15 -28.28
N THR A 324 -1.35 -2.36 -28.47
CA THR A 324 -0.56 -3.30 -27.65
C THR A 324 0.40 -2.51 -26.77
N VAL A 325 0.40 -2.81 -25.48
CA VAL A 325 1.33 -2.24 -24.49
C VAL A 325 2.08 -3.40 -23.82
N GLU A 326 3.38 -3.45 -24.02
CA GLU A 326 4.25 -4.47 -23.46
C GLU A 326 5.15 -3.85 -22.38
N PHE A 327 4.96 -4.24 -21.13
CA PHE A 327 5.77 -3.78 -19.99
C PHE A 327 7.08 -4.57 -19.94
N ASN A 328 7.95 -4.33 -20.90
CA ASN A 328 9.19 -5.10 -21.13
C ASN A 328 10.46 -4.38 -20.66
N ARG A 329 10.33 -3.30 -19.92
CA ARG A 329 11.41 -2.51 -19.32
C ARG A 329 10.91 -1.88 -18.02
N PRO A 330 11.79 -1.25 -17.21
CA PRO A 330 11.41 -0.69 -15.92
C PRO A 330 10.12 0.14 -15.95
N PHE A 331 9.25 -0.12 -15.00
CA PHE A 331 7.93 0.50 -14.88
C PHE A 331 7.58 0.76 -13.41
N MET A 332 6.59 1.59 -13.18
CA MET A 332 5.98 1.82 -11.86
C MET A 332 4.60 1.17 -11.83
N PHE A 333 4.16 0.72 -10.66
CA PHE A 333 2.77 0.38 -10.46
C PHE A 333 2.22 1.05 -9.19
N VAL A 334 0.92 1.29 -9.21
CA VAL A 334 0.18 1.93 -8.14
C VAL A 334 -1.01 1.05 -7.80
N ILE A 335 -1.18 0.73 -6.52
CA ILE A 335 -2.43 0.16 -6.01
C ILE A 335 -3.23 1.31 -5.43
N LEU A 336 -4.47 1.45 -5.89
CA LEU A 336 -5.32 2.59 -5.57
C LEU A 336 -6.76 2.15 -5.28
N ASP A 337 -7.45 2.97 -4.51
CA ASP A 337 -8.89 2.79 -4.26
C ASP A 337 -9.68 2.96 -5.56
N ASN A 338 -10.68 2.09 -5.74
CA ASN A 338 -11.44 2.00 -6.99
C ASN A 338 -12.30 3.24 -7.28
N ASP A 339 -12.84 3.88 -6.24
CA ASP A 339 -13.80 4.98 -6.37
C ASP A 339 -13.15 6.36 -6.21
N SER A 340 -12.22 6.51 -5.28
CA SER A 340 -11.59 7.79 -4.97
C SER A 340 -10.28 8.03 -5.71
N ASP A 341 -9.73 7.00 -6.35
CA ASP A 341 -8.41 7.03 -6.99
C ASP A 341 -7.26 7.39 -6.02
N ILE A 342 -7.49 7.29 -4.70
CA ILE A 342 -6.43 7.53 -3.71
C ILE A 342 -5.40 6.40 -3.78
N PRO A 343 -4.11 6.71 -4.01
CA PRO A 343 -3.06 5.70 -4.03
C PRO A 343 -2.79 5.18 -2.61
N LEU A 344 -2.75 3.86 -2.46
CA LEU A 344 -2.35 3.19 -1.22
C LEU A 344 -0.89 2.79 -1.23
N TYR A 345 -0.40 2.39 -2.41
CA TYR A 345 0.93 1.84 -2.55
C TYR A 345 1.48 2.15 -3.94
N MET A 346 2.68 2.69 -4.00
CA MET A 346 3.39 3.00 -5.25
C MET A 346 4.78 2.41 -5.21
N VAL A 347 5.15 1.70 -6.27
CA VAL A 347 6.44 1.01 -6.36
C VAL A 347 6.98 1.04 -7.76
N THR A 348 8.31 1.13 -7.86
CA THR A 348 9.06 0.93 -9.09
C THR A 348 9.51 -0.52 -9.21
N TYR A 349 9.41 -1.08 -10.40
CA TYR A 349 9.95 -2.40 -10.74
C TYR A 349 11.02 -2.25 -11.83
N THR A 350 12.21 -2.73 -11.53
CA THR A 350 13.39 -2.59 -12.41
C THR A 350 13.86 -3.91 -13.02
N GLY A 351 13.24 -5.02 -12.60
CA GLY A 351 13.53 -6.37 -13.10
C GLY A 351 14.35 -7.26 -12.17
#